data_0f94d12100de05edd3f5ea58a1b8f09b
#
_entry.id   0f94d12100de05edd3f5ea58a1b8f09b
#
_cell.length_a   1.000
_cell.length_b   1.000
_cell.length_c   1.000
_cell.angle_alpha   90.00
_cell.angle_beta   90.00
_cell.angle_gamma   90.00
#
_symmetry.space_group_name_H-M   'P 1'
#
loop_
_entity.id
_entity.type
_entity.pdbx_description
1 polymer ?
#
loop_
_entity_poly.entity_id
_entity_poly.type
_entity_poly.pdbx_seq_one_letter_code
_entity_poly.pdbx_strand_id
1 'polypeptide(L)'
;NNPDIDPSAIAVMGNSYGAYLATLLSTRRPVKWLALSVPALYRDTQWDMPKRALNRTDLTEYRHRQVVSSENKALAACAQFEGDVLLIEAEHDHLIPHETIMNYRRAFEKAHSLTHRIVDGADHAMSGEICQQAYTSILSAWAMEMIIGRRMGFMESSMVRQP
;
A
#
# COMPACT_ATOMS: atom_id res chain seq x y z
N ASN A 1 21.31 -3.84 14.96
CA ASN A 1 20.14 -4.65 15.33
C ASN A 1 19.62 -4.15 16.67
N ASN A 2 18.39 -3.62 16.70
CA ASN A 2 17.71 -3.28 17.94
C ASN A 2 17.00 -4.55 18.46
N PRO A 3 17.31 -5.03 19.71
CA PRO A 3 16.72 -6.25 20.26
C PRO A 3 15.20 -6.13 20.50
N ASP A 4 14.67 -4.90 20.57
CA ASP A 4 13.25 -4.63 20.79
C ASP A 4 12.40 -4.69 19.51
N ILE A 5 13.05 -4.88 18.33
CA ILE A 5 12.39 -4.95 17.05
C ILE A 5 12.36 -6.39 16.55
N ASP A 6 11.17 -6.91 16.29
CA ASP A 6 11.00 -8.17 15.56
C ASP A 6 11.14 -7.92 14.04
N PRO A 7 12.26 -8.37 13.42
CA PRO A 7 12.50 -8.14 11.99
C PRO A 7 11.52 -8.89 11.08
N SER A 8 10.76 -9.86 11.60
CA SER A 8 9.74 -10.60 10.86
C SER A 8 8.35 -9.94 10.94
N ALA A 9 8.22 -8.81 11.67
CA ALA A 9 6.98 -8.07 11.89
C ALA A 9 7.11 -6.59 11.47
N ILE A 10 7.75 -6.34 10.35
CA ILE A 10 7.93 -4.98 9.83
C ILE A 10 6.71 -4.59 9.02
N ALA A 11 6.09 -3.47 9.42
CA ALA A 11 5.06 -2.77 8.65
C ALA A 11 5.70 -1.59 7.89
N VAL A 12 5.26 -1.38 6.66
CA VAL A 12 5.60 -0.17 5.89
C VAL A 12 4.32 0.53 5.50
N MET A 13 4.29 1.83 5.74
CA MET A 13 3.18 2.69 5.37
C MET A 13 3.67 3.79 4.44
N GLY A 14 2.91 4.05 3.39
CA GLY A 14 3.19 5.13 2.46
C GLY A 14 1.93 5.85 2.01
N ASN A 15 2.09 7.15 1.70
CA ASN A 15 1.04 7.98 1.13
C ASN A 15 1.50 8.51 -0.23
N SER A 16 0.63 8.45 -1.23
CA SER A 16 0.87 8.99 -2.58
C SER A 16 2.19 8.48 -3.18
N TYR A 17 3.17 9.34 -3.38
CA TYR A 17 4.52 8.95 -3.82
C TYR A 17 5.22 8.03 -2.81
N GLY A 18 5.02 8.26 -1.52
CA GLY A 18 5.54 7.37 -0.47
C GLY A 18 4.96 5.96 -0.58
N ALA A 19 3.70 5.81 -0.98
CA ALA A 19 3.08 4.51 -1.23
C ALA A 19 3.71 3.79 -2.43
N TYR A 20 3.97 4.51 -3.53
CA TYR A 20 4.73 3.99 -4.67
C TYR A 20 6.13 3.51 -4.25
N LEU A 21 6.85 4.28 -3.43
CA LEU A 21 8.16 3.86 -2.91
C LEU A 21 8.06 2.68 -1.94
N ALA A 22 7.01 2.60 -1.13
CA ALA A 22 6.76 1.50 -0.21
C ALA A 22 6.62 0.16 -0.95
N THR A 23 5.93 0.14 -2.10
CA THR A 23 5.85 -1.07 -2.93
C THR A 23 7.20 -1.50 -3.47
N LEU A 24 8.02 -0.57 -3.94
CA LEU A 24 9.37 -0.89 -4.42
C LEU A 24 10.29 -1.33 -3.28
N LEU A 25 10.13 -0.78 -2.08
CA LEU A 25 10.89 -1.18 -0.90
C LEU A 25 10.60 -2.63 -0.50
N SER A 26 9.35 -3.09 -0.63
CA SER A 26 8.95 -4.44 -0.26
C SER A 26 9.71 -5.55 -1.03
N THR A 27 10.26 -5.24 -2.21
CA THR A 27 11.13 -6.18 -2.96
C THR A 27 12.58 -6.22 -2.44
N ARG A 28 12.97 -5.25 -1.61
CA ARG A 28 14.35 -5.09 -1.13
C ARG A 28 14.53 -5.38 0.35
N ARG A 29 13.45 -5.37 1.10
CA ARG A 29 13.43 -5.61 2.54
C ARG A 29 12.27 -6.51 2.91
N PRO A 30 12.42 -7.38 3.89
CA PRO A 30 11.30 -8.13 4.45
C PRO A 30 10.25 -7.15 5.00
N VAL A 31 9.07 -7.19 4.40
CA VAL A 31 7.89 -6.43 4.82
C VAL A 31 6.77 -7.43 5.01
N LYS A 32 6.15 -7.42 6.18
CA LYS A 32 5.02 -8.30 6.50
C LYS A 32 3.69 -7.63 6.20
N TRP A 33 3.62 -6.33 6.45
CA TRP A 33 2.40 -5.54 6.33
C TRP A 33 2.65 -4.27 5.51
N LEU A 34 1.79 -4.02 4.52
CA LEU A 34 1.94 -2.91 3.59
C LEU A 34 0.66 -2.07 3.56
N ALA A 35 0.72 -0.84 4.09
CA ALA A 35 -0.39 0.11 4.05
C ALA A 35 -0.11 1.19 3.01
N LEU A 36 -0.94 1.26 1.97
CA LEU A 36 -0.83 2.17 0.84
C LEU A 36 -2.03 3.11 0.82
N SER A 37 -1.79 4.39 1.04
CA SER A 37 -2.81 5.43 0.94
C SER A 37 -2.63 6.21 -0.36
N VAL A 38 -3.70 6.31 -1.14
CA VAL A 38 -3.75 7.01 -2.44
C VAL A 38 -2.48 6.80 -3.29
N PRO A 39 -2.06 5.54 -3.52
CA PRO A 39 -0.76 5.23 -4.11
C PRO A 39 -0.63 5.81 -5.52
N ALA A 40 0.41 6.63 -5.71
CA ALA A 40 0.74 7.17 -7.02
C ALA A 40 1.35 6.09 -7.92
N LEU A 41 1.17 6.25 -9.25
CA LEU A 41 1.79 5.38 -10.24
C LEU A 41 2.59 6.22 -11.24
N TYR A 42 3.79 5.74 -11.60
CA TYR A 42 4.70 6.39 -12.53
C TYR A 42 5.20 5.40 -13.58
N ARG A 43 5.49 5.89 -14.79
CA ARG A 43 6.14 5.08 -15.83
C ARG A 43 7.57 4.73 -15.41
N ASP A 44 7.99 3.50 -15.62
CA ASP A 44 9.35 3.06 -15.32
C ASP A 44 10.41 3.81 -16.13
N THR A 45 10.08 4.24 -17.35
CA THR A 45 10.95 5.04 -18.23
C THR A 45 11.25 6.44 -17.67
N GLN A 46 10.51 6.88 -16.68
CA GLN A 46 10.66 8.20 -16.05
C GLN A 46 11.36 8.14 -14.69
N TRP A 47 11.94 6.97 -14.34
CA TRP A 47 12.55 6.75 -13.02
C TRP A 47 13.62 7.77 -12.65
N ASP A 48 14.49 8.13 -13.60
CA ASP A 48 15.60 9.06 -13.37
C ASP A 48 15.19 10.55 -13.54
N MET A 49 13.92 10.80 -13.86
CA MET A 49 13.44 12.16 -14.04
C MET A 49 12.98 12.77 -12.70
N PRO A 50 13.43 14.01 -12.38
CA PRO A 50 12.88 14.74 -11.26
C PRO A 50 11.36 14.93 -11.42
N LYS A 51 10.57 14.74 -10.36
CA LYS A 51 9.09 14.86 -10.43
C LYS A 51 8.61 16.18 -11.08
N ARG A 52 9.32 17.27 -10.84
CA ARG A 52 9.00 18.60 -11.43
C ARG A 52 9.17 18.66 -12.96
N ALA A 53 9.93 17.73 -13.53
CA ALA A 53 10.17 17.63 -14.97
C ALA A 53 9.19 16.70 -15.69
N LEU A 54 8.35 15.98 -14.94
CA LEU A 54 7.34 15.10 -15.52
C LEU A 54 6.26 15.92 -16.24
N ASN A 55 5.87 15.47 -17.43
CA ASN A 55 4.71 16.04 -18.12
C ASN A 55 3.43 15.62 -17.38
N ARG A 56 2.69 16.62 -16.88
CA ARG A 56 1.49 16.37 -16.06
C ARG A 56 0.36 15.73 -16.86
N THR A 57 0.18 16.10 -18.12
CA THR A 57 -0.85 15.54 -18.99
C THR A 57 -0.57 14.07 -19.26
N ASP A 58 0.66 13.72 -19.69
CA ASP A 58 1.06 12.33 -19.91
C ASP A 58 0.92 11.48 -18.63
N LEU A 59 1.28 12.02 -17.48
CA LEU A 59 1.14 11.33 -16.20
C LEU A 59 -0.32 11.09 -15.84
N THR A 60 -1.20 12.07 -16.07
CA THR A 60 -2.64 11.95 -15.83
C THR A 60 -3.24 10.88 -16.75
N GLU A 61 -2.94 10.94 -18.04
CA GLU A 61 -3.38 9.93 -19.01
C GLU A 61 -2.92 8.53 -18.64
N TYR A 62 -1.65 8.38 -18.22
CA TYR A 62 -1.11 7.11 -17.77
C TYR A 62 -1.86 6.55 -16.55
N ARG A 63 -2.22 7.38 -15.60
CA ARG A 63 -2.93 6.99 -14.39
C ARG A 63 -4.38 6.56 -14.62
N HIS A 64 -4.99 7.05 -15.70
CA HIS A 64 -6.33 6.63 -16.12
C HIS A 64 -6.36 5.33 -16.93
N ARG A 65 -5.18 4.78 -17.28
CA ARG A 65 -5.10 3.52 -18.02
C ARG A 65 -5.14 2.31 -17.11
N GLN A 66 -5.69 1.22 -17.61
CA GLN A 66 -5.38 -0.10 -17.06
C GLN A 66 -3.92 -0.42 -17.37
N VAL A 67 -3.14 -0.68 -16.31
CA VAL A 67 -1.71 -1.06 -16.38
C VAL A 67 -1.57 -2.40 -15.67
N VAL A 68 -0.93 -3.36 -16.30
CA VAL A 68 -0.72 -4.69 -15.73
C VAL A 68 0.65 -4.78 -15.04
N SER A 69 0.80 -5.77 -14.16
CA SER A 69 2.02 -5.97 -13.36
C SER A 69 3.28 -6.15 -14.20
N SER A 70 3.18 -6.72 -15.40
CA SER A 70 4.31 -6.88 -16.33
C SER A 70 4.81 -5.57 -16.95
N GLU A 71 4.02 -4.50 -16.91
CA GLU A 71 4.33 -3.21 -17.54
C GLU A 71 4.89 -2.17 -16.58
N ASN A 72 4.89 -2.47 -15.26
CA ASN A 72 5.27 -1.48 -14.25
C ASN A 72 5.93 -2.14 -13.04
N LYS A 73 7.11 -1.67 -12.63
CA LYS A 73 7.91 -2.23 -11.54
C LYS A 73 7.20 -2.21 -10.18
N ALA A 74 6.43 -1.16 -9.89
CA ALA A 74 5.69 -1.10 -8.63
C ALA A 74 4.55 -2.14 -8.62
N LEU A 75 3.82 -2.30 -9.72
CA LEU A 75 2.79 -3.32 -9.83
C LEU A 75 3.38 -4.73 -9.87
N ALA A 76 4.55 -4.92 -10.51
CA ALA A 76 5.29 -6.18 -10.44
C ALA A 76 5.73 -6.53 -9.00
N ALA A 77 6.12 -5.53 -8.21
CA ALA A 77 6.42 -5.70 -6.78
C ALA A 77 5.16 -6.12 -6.01
N CYS A 78 4.01 -5.50 -6.27
CA CYS A 78 2.72 -5.90 -5.69
C CYS A 78 2.37 -7.36 -6.02
N ALA A 79 2.60 -7.81 -7.26
CA ALA A 79 2.29 -9.17 -7.71
C ALA A 79 3.14 -10.26 -7.02
N GLN A 80 4.29 -9.89 -6.44
CA GLN A 80 5.14 -10.80 -5.68
C GLN A 80 4.96 -10.67 -4.15
N PHE A 81 4.18 -9.70 -3.70
CA PHE A 81 3.98 -9.46 -2.27
C PHE A 81 3.04 -10.50 -1.66
N GLU A 82 3.49 -11.19 -0.60
CA GLU A 82 2.75 -12.28 0.06
C GLU A 82 2.21 -11.92 1.45
N GLY A 83 2.43 -10.68 1.90
CA GLY A 83 1.96 -10.20 3.21
C GLY A 83 0.53 -9.66 3.18
N ASP A 84 0.14 -8.98 4.25
CA ASP A 84 -1.18 -8.35 4.36
C ASP A 84 -1.13 -6.91 3.85
N VAL A 85 -2.16 -6.50 3.12
CA VAL A 85 -2.23 -5.21 2.44
C VAL A 85 -3.44 -4.41 2.90
N LEU A 86 -3.22 -3.15 3.23
CA LEU A 86 -4.26 -2.12 3.31
C LEU A 86 -4.10 -1.15 2.14
N LEU A 87 -5.14 -1.00 1.35
CA LEU A 87 -5.22 -0.04 0.26
C LEU A 87 -6.30 0.98 0.59
N ILE A 88 -5.92 2.26 0.69
CA ILE A 88 -6.84 3.36 0.99
C ILE A 88 -6.96 4.27 -0.24
N GLU A 89 -8.19 4.56 -0.61
CA GLU A 89 -8.60 5.44 -1.70
C GLU A 89 -9.32 6.67 -1.12
N ALA A 90 -9.11 7.83 -1.70
CA ALA A 90 -9.89 9.04 -1.42
C ALA A 90 -10.94 9.22 -2.53
N GLU A 91 -12.21 9.36 -2.16
CA GLU A 91 -13.33 9.37 -3.12
C GLU A 91 -13.21 10.50 -4.16
N HIS A 92 -12.73 11.67 -3.73
CA HIS A 92 -12.61 12.86 -4.59
C HIS A 92 -11.16 13.19 -4.94
N ASP A 93 -10.33 12.15 -5.14
CA ASP A 93 -8.92 12.34 -5.50
C ASP A 93 -8.77 12.72 -6.99
N HIS A 94 -8.41 13.98 -7.25
CA HIS A 94 -8.15 14.48 -8.60
C HIS A 94 -6.72 14.20 -9.11
N LEU A 95 -5.84 13.69 -8.26
CA LEU A 95 -4.45 13.37 -8.62
C LEU A 95 -4.23 11.88 -8.88
N ILE A 96 -4.91 11.03 -8.13
CA ILE A 96 -4.84 9.57 -8.24
C ILE A 96 -6.22 9.04 -8.56
N PRO A 97 -6.53 8.82 -9.83
CA PRO A 97 -7.84 8.34 -10.24
C PRO A 97 -8.09 6.90 -9.76
N HIS A 98 -9.35 6.55 -9.62
CA HIS A 98 -9.82 5.20 -9.24
C HIS A 98 -9.13 4.08 -10.03
N GLU A 99 -8.88 4.27 -11.33
CA GLU A 99 -8.21 3.26 -12.16
C GLU A 99 -6.78 2.95 -11.67
N THR A 100 -6.05 3.95 -11.16
CA THR A 100 -4.74 3.71 -10.52
C THR A 100 -4.88 2.81 -9.28
N ILE A 101 -5.88 3.07 -8.44
CA ILE A 101 -6.15 2.23 -7.25
C ILE A 101 -6.50 0.81 -7.68
N MET A 102 -7.31 0.66 -8.72
CA MET A 102 -7.69 -0.65 -9.25
C MET A 102 -6.51 -1.40 -9.88
N ASN A 103 -5.53 -0.69 -10.47
CA ASN A 103 -4.29 -1.32 -10.95
C ASN A 103 -3.50 -1.92 -9.78
N TYR A 104 -3.35 -1.20 -8.67
CA TYR A 104 -2.73 -1.73 -7.45
C TYR A 104 -3.52 -2.92 -6.89
N ARG A 105 -4.83 -2.77 -6.76
CA ARG A 105 -5.70 -3.83 -6.23
C ARG A 105 -5.58 -5.13 -7.03
N ARG A 106 -5.61 -5.04 -8.37
CA ARG A 106 -5.48 -6.20 -9.26
C ARG A 106 -4.09 -6.83 -9.19
N ALA A 107 -3.06 -6.01 -8.94
CA ALA A 107 -1.67 -6.48 -8.91
C ALA A 107 -1.33 -7.31 -7.67
N PHE A 108 -2.04 -7.16 -6.54
CA PHE A 108 -1.79 -7.94 -5.33
C PHE A 108 -2.34 -9.37 -5.41
N GLU A 109 -1.88 -10.15 -6.40
CA GLU A 109 -2.38 -11.50 -6.69
C GLU A 109 -2.00 -12.53 -5.62
N LYS A 110 -0.83 -12.36 -4.97
CA LYS A 110 -0.29 -13.29 -3.97
C LYS A 110 -0.45 -12.81 -2.54
N ALA A 111 -1.05 -11.64 -2.33
CA ALA A 111 -1.22 -11.10 -0.99
C ALA A 111 -2.02 -12.07 -0.11
N HIS A 112 -1.55 -12.30 1.12
CA HIS A 112 -2.25 -13.13 2.10
C HIS A 112 -3.63 -12.55 2.42
N SER A 113 -3.72 -11.23 2.56
CA SER A 113 -4.99 -10.51 2.63
C SER A 113 -4.88 -9.15 1.96
N LEU A 114 -6.00 -8.65 1.42
CA LEU A 114 -6.12 -7.31 0.88
C LEU A 114 -7.40 -6.65 1.38
N THR A 115 -7.23 -5.60 2.17
CA THR A 115 -8.31 -4.73 2.63
C THR A 115 -8.30 -3.45 1.81
N HIS A 116 -9.36 -3.18 1.04
CA HIS A 116 -9.54 -1.93 0.31
C HIS A 116 -10.61 -1.09 1.03
N ARG A 117 -10.30 0.17 1.29
CA ARG A 117 -11.20 1.15 1.92
C ARG A 117 -11.21 2.44 1.12
N ILE A 118 -12.40 3.00 0.96
CA ILE A 118 -12.61 4.32 0.39
C ILE A 118 -12.96 5.26 1.55
N VAL A 119 -12.32 6.43 1.59
CA VAL A 119 -12.67 7.50 2.53
C VAL A 119 -13.62 8.44 1.79
N ASP A 120 -14.89 8.38 2.16
CA ASP A 120 -15.95 9.16 1.53
C ASP A 120 -15.71 10.66 1.71
N GLY A 121 -15.92 11.42 0.65
CA GLY A 121 -15.73 12.88 0.62
C GLY A 121 -14.27 13.34 0.70
N ALA A 122 -13.29 12.44 0.83
CA ALA A 122 -11.90 12.82 0.96
C ALA A 122 -11.27 13.23 -0.38
N ASP A 123 -10.46 14.27 -0.33
CA ASP A 123 -9.52 14.65 -1.38
C ASP A 123 -8.18 13.92 -1.23
N HIS A 124 -7.23 14.15 -2.16
CA HIS A 124 -5.89 13.55 -2.13
C HIS A 124 -5.11 13.76 -0.83
N ALA A 125 -5.31 14.87 -0.16
CA ALA A 125 -4.62 15.25 1.05
C ALA A 125 -5.32 14.74 2.33
N MET A 126 -6.50 14.09 2.19
CA MET A 126 -7.39 13.78 3.32
C MET A 126 -7.73 15.05 4.10
N SER A 127 -8.01 16.16 3.39
CA SER A 127 -8.31 17.45 4.00
C SER A 127 -9.60 17.38 4.80
N GLY A 128 -9.65 18.13 5.89
CA GLY A 128 -10.80 18.14 6.79
C GLY A 128 -10.72 17.09 7.90
N GLU A 129 -11.20 17.51 9.06
CA GLU A 129 -11.08 16.74 10.31
C GLU A 129 -11.78 15.37 10.22
N ILE A 130 -12.97 15.32 9.61
CA ILE A 130 -13.74 14.06 9.46
C ILE A 130 -12.98 13.05 8.61
N CYS A 131 -12.40 13.48 7.48
CA CYS A 131 -11.61 12.60 6.60
C CYS A 131 -10.34 12.10 7.30
N GLN A 132 -9.66 12.96 8.07
CA GLN A 132 -8.48 12.59 8.85
C GLN A 132 -8.82 11.59 9.97
N GLN A 133 -9.94 11.78 10.66
CA GLN A 133 -10.43 10.86 11.68
C GLN A 133 -10.80 9.50 11.07
N ALA A 134 -11.50 9.49 9.93
CA ALA A 134 -11.85 8.26 9.20
C ALA A 134 -10.59 7.50 8.75
N TYR A 135 -9.64 8.21 8.12
CA TYR A 135 -8.34 7.66 7.71
C TYR A 135 -7.57 7.05 8.89
N THR A 136 -7.45 7.79 9.99
CA THR A 136 -6.73 7.32 11.18
C THR A 136 -7.42 6.11 11.79
N SER A 137 -8.74 6.09 11.84
CA SER A 137 -9.53 4.96 12.36
C SER A 137 -9.33 3.71 11.53
N ILE A 138 -9.38 3.81 10.19
CA ILE A 138 -9.14 2.70 9.26
C ILE A 138 -7.74 2.12 9.47
N LEU A 139 -6.73 2.99 9.51
CA LEU A 139 -5.34 2.56 9.65
C LEU A 139 -5.09 1.89 11.01
N SER A 140 -5.59 2.50 12.09
CA SER A 140 -5.42 1.99 13.45
C SER A 140 -6.14 0.65 13.64
N ALA A 141 -7.36 0.52 13.13
CA ALA A 141 -8.12 -0.73 13.21
C ALA A 141 -7.40 -1.86 12.47
N TRP A 142 -6.96 -1.60 11.24
CA TRP A 142 -6.21 -2.58 10.44
C TRP A 142 -4.88 -2.97 11.10
N ALA A 143 -4.11 -2.01 11.61
CA ALA A 143 -2.85 -2.29 12.29
C ALA A 143 -3.06 -3.15 13.55
N MET A 144 -4.12 -2.87 14.31
CA MET A 144 -4.47 -3.66 15.49
C MET A 144 -4.87 -5.09 15.11
N GLU A 145 -5.65 -5.27 14.05
CA GLU A 145 -6.01 -6.59 13.52
C GLU A 145 -4.77 -7.41 13.16
N MET A 146 -3.81 -6.81 12.45
CA MET A 146 -2.55 -7.47 12.07
C MET A 146 -1.72 -7.89 13.30
N ILE A 147 -1.64 -7.04 14.32
CA ILE A 147 -0.90 -7.33 15.56
C ILE A 147 -1.58 -8.47 16.35
N ILE A 148 -2.90 -8.43 16.48
CA ILE A 148 -3.65 -9.45 17.21
C ILE A 148 -3.58 -10.79 16.49
N GLY A 149 -3.82 -10.82 15.16
CA GLY A 149 -3.76 -12.03 14.35
C GLY A 149 -2.40 -12.72 14.46
N ARG A 150 -1.30 -11.93 14.45
CA ARG A 150 0.05 -12.49 14.64
C ARG A 150 0.23 -13.10 16.04
N ARG A 151 -0.23 -12.45 17.09
CA ARG A 151 -0.14 -12.98 18.47
C ARG A 151 -0.91 -14.30 18.63
N MET A 152 -2.09 -14.40 18.03
CA MET A 152 -2.88 -15.64 18.06
C MET A 152 -2.17 -16.78 17.32
N GLY A 153 -1.64 -16.55 16.13
CA GLY A 153 -0.87 -17.55 15.39
C GLY A 153 0.39 -18.01 16.11
N PHE A 154 1.01 -17.15 16.92
CA PHE A 154 2.16 -17.51 17.75
C PHE A 154 1.76 -18.42 18.91
N MET A 155 0.60 -18.16 19.55
CA MET A 155 0.07 -18.99 20.63
C MET A 155 -0.34 -20.39 20.15
N GLU A 156 -1.00 -20.49 19.01
CA GLU A 156 -1.37 -21.79 18.38
C GLU A 156 -0.15 -22.62 18.02
N SER A 157 0.88 -22.00 17.41
CA SER A 157 2.13 -22.68 17.05
C SER A 157 2.92 -23.16 18.28
N SER A 158 2.78 -22.47 19.41
CA SER A 158 3.43 -22.84 20.69
C SER A 158 2.70 -24.00 21.38
N MET A 159 1.38 -24.09 21.26
CA MET A 159 0.59 -25.19 21.80
C MET A 159 0.78 -26.51 21.06
N VAL A 160 1.00 -26.45 19.73
CA VAL A 160 1.23 -27.65 18.90
C VAL A 160 2.64 -28.26 19.11
N ARG A 161 3.58 -27.52 19.70
CA ARG A 161 4.96 -27.96 19.92
C ARG A 161 5.24 -28.50 21.34
N GLN A 162 4.22 -28.66 22.18
CA GLN A 162 4.41 -29.36 23.45
C GLN A 162 4.21 -30.88 23.21
N PRO A 163 5.25 -31.70 23.47
CA PRO A 163 5.20 -33.16 23.30
C PRO A 163 4.28 -33.83 24.30
#